data_9a4db9b7f9f10a031e9efe27eb7d09d1
#
_entry.id   9a4db9b7f9f10a031e9efe27eb7d09d1
#
_cell.length_a   1.000
_cell.length_b   1.000
_cell.length_c   1.000
_cell.angle_alpha   90.00
_cell.angle_beta   90.00
_cell.angle_gamma   90.00
#
_symmetry.space_group_name_H-M   'P 1'
#
loop_
_entity.id
_entity.type
_entity.pdbx_description
1 polymer ?
#
loop_
_entity_poly.entity_id
_entity_poly.type
_entity_poly.pdbx_seq_one_letter_code
_entity_poly.pdbx_strand_id
1 'polypeptide(L)'
;MLIVLFLQLLLFYAFLNDDHSIDLEFYQSIGEVEIAISQNGNVVYSSAENIDSPILRKVQLQQGLGGDFLLEIKGADGAYAFGRFTVH
;
A
#
# COMPACT_ATOMS: atom_id res chain seq x y z
N MET A 1 -5.90 7.72 -8.96
CA MET A 1 -6.64 6.48 -9.31
C MET A 1 -6.75 5.58 -8.11
N LEU A 2 -7.94 5.15 -7.80
CA LEU A 2 -8.17 4.22 -6.70
C LEU A 2 -7.59 2.86 -7.05
N ILE A 3 -6.80 2.30 -6.14
CA ILE A 3 -6.25 0.95 -6.29
C ILE A 3 -7.27 -0.02 -5.71
N VAL A 4 -7.72 -0.98 -6.54
CA VAL A 4 -8.68 -2.00 -6.10
C VAL A 4 -7.96 -3.04 -5.26
N LEU A 5 -8.47 -3.27 -4.03
CA LEU A 5 -7.85 -4.17 -3.06
C LEU A 5 -8.68 -5.43 -2.90
N PHE A 6 -7.99 -6.55 -2.72
CA PHE A 6 -8.57 -7.88 -2.56
C PHE A 6 -8.18 -8.48 -1.21
N LEU A 7 -9.01 -9.41 -0.72
CA LEU A 7 -8.81 -10.13 0.55
C LEU A 7 -8.63 -9.17 1.72
N GLN A 8 -9.39 -8.06 1.69
CA GLN A 8 -9.21 -6.97 2.63
C GLN A 8 -9.94 -7.26 3.94
N LEU A 9 -9.17 -7.47 5.00
CA LEU A 9 -9.66 -7.52 6.38
C LEU A 9 -9.30 -6.25 7.15
N LEU A 10 -8.55 -5.34 6.51
CA LEU A 10 -8.10 -4.08 7.08
C LEU A 10 -8.97 -2.94 6.55
N LEU A 11 -9.21 -1.92 7.37
CA LEU A 11 -10.01 -0.76 6.97
C LEU A 11 -9.10 0.36 6.48
N PHE A 12 -8.84 0.35 5.19
CA PHE A 12 -8.04 1.39 4.53
C PHE A 12 -8.37 1.43 3.04
N TYR A 13 -7.93 2.49 2.36
CA TYR A 13 -7.89 2.48 0.90
C TYR A 13 -6.53 2.98 0.41
N ALA A 14 -6.23 2.68 -0.84
CA ALA A 14 -5.02 3.09 -1.52
C ALA A 14 -5.37 3.87 -2.77
N PHE A 15 -4.66 4.98 -3.00
CA PHE A 15 -4.90 5.87 -4.13
C PHE A 15 -3.58 6.22 -4.80
N LEU A 16 -3.49 5.99 -6.12
CA LEU A 16 -2.32 6.36 -6.91
C LEU A 16 -2.48 7.80 -7.41
N ASN A 17 -1.55 8.66 -7.01
CA ASN A 17 -1.54 10.07 -7.42
C ASN A 17 -0.80 10.27 -8.75
N ASP A 18 -1.03 11.41 -9.38
CA ASP A 18 -0.40 11.73 -10.66
C ASP A 18 1.12 11.89 -10.56
N ASP A 19 1.64 12.20 -9.38
CA ASP A 19 3.08 12.34 -9.14
C ASP A 19 3.77 11.01 -8.80
N HIS A 20 3.05 9.88 -9.03
CA HIS A 20 3.52 8.52 -8.77
C HIS A 20 3.71 8.23 -7.27
N SER A 21 3.10 9.03 -6.40
CA SER A 21 2.99 8.68 -4.99
C SER A 21 1.71 7.88 -4.75
N ILE A 22 1.69 7.14 -3.65
CA ILE A 22 0.54 6.34 -3.25
C ILE A 22 0.10 6.82 -1.88
N ASP A 23 -1.17 7.19 -1.76
CA ASP A 23 -1.78 7.53 -0.49
C ASP A 23 -2.44 6.28 0.08
N LEU A 24 -2.08 5.95 1.31
CA LEU A 24 -2.71 4.89 2.09
C LEU A 24 -3.44 5.54 3.24
N GLU A 25 -4.77 5.53 3.19
CA GLU A 25 -5.57 6.12 4.25
C GLU A 25 -6.16 5.02 5.11
N PHE A 26 -5.78 5.03 6.39
CA PHE A 26 -6.28 4.09 7.39
C PHE A 26 -7.39 4.77 8.19
N TYR A 27 -8.55 4.09 8.29
CA TYR A 27 -9.74 4.69 8.89
C TYR A 27 -9.82 4.48 10.39
N GLN A 28 -9.03 3.56 10.92
CA GLN A 28 -9.02 3.29 12.36
C GLN A 28 -7.68 2.69 12.78
N SER A 29 -7.51 2.53 14.08
CA SER A 29 -6.35 1.85 14.64
C SER A 29 -6.40 0.37 14.24
N ILE A 30 -5.34 -0.12 13.59
CA ILE A 30 -5.24 -1.51 13.15
C ILE A 30 -3.95 -2.18 13.63
N GLY A 31 -3.14 -1.46 14.42
CA GLY A 31 -1.90 -2.00 14.97
C GLY A 31 -0.78 -2.08 13.96
N GLU A 32 0.11 -3.03 14.14
CA GLU A 32 1.29 -3.17 13.28
C GLU A 32 0.91 -3.73 11.91
N VAL A 33 1.46 -3.11 10.87
CA VAL A 33 1.28 -3.55 9.49
C VAL A 33 2.63 -3.55 8.78
N GLU A 34 2.77 -4.43 7.81
CA GLU A 34 3.89 -4.43 6.87
C GLU A 34 3.35 -4.01 5.51
N ILE A 35 3.97 -3.00 4.92
CA ILE A 35 3.61 -2.46 3.61
C ILE A 35 4.73 -2.84 2.65
N ALA A 36 4.40 -3.46 1.53
CA ALA A 36 5.37 -3.82 0.51
C ALA A 36 4.83 -3.52 -0.87
N ILE A 37 5.68 -2.97 -1.73
CA ILE A 37 5.37 -2.77 -3.14
C ILE A 37 6.44 -3.51 -3.93
N SER A 38 6.01 -4.35 -4.86
CA SER A 38 6.91 -5.14 -5.67
C SER A 38 6.61 -4.99 -7.15
N GLN A 39 7.63 -5.26 -7.97
CA GLN A 39 7.53 -5.27 -9.42
C GLN A 39 8.27 -6.50 -9.92
N ASN A 40 7.58 -7.35 -10.68
CA ASN A 40 8.16 -8.59 -11.23
C ASN A 40 8.81 -9.46 -10.14
N GLY A 41 8.21 -9.50 -8.96
CA GLY A 41 8.71 -10.29 -7.85
C GLY A 41 9.80 -9.61 -7.03
N ASN A 42 10.26 -8.43 -7.41
CA ASN A 42 11.29 -7.68 -6.69
C ASN A 42 10.64 -6.59 -5.85
N VAL A 43 10.96 -6.57 -4.56
CA VAL A 43 10.46 -5.54 -3.66
C VAL A 43 11.16 -4.22 -3.97
N VAL A 44 10.38 -3.19 -4.29
CA VAL A 44 10.87 -1.84 -4.57
C VAL A 44 10.63 -0.87 -3.42
N TYR A 45 9.74 -1.23 -2.50
CA TYR A 45 9.47 -0.46 -1.30
C TYR A 45 8.95 -1.40 -0.21
N SER A 46 9.41 -1.21 1.02
CA SER A 46 8.85 -1.91 2.17
C SER A 46 8.98 -1.05 3.41
N SER A 47 7.99 -1.14 4.29
CA SER A 47 8.07 -0.50 5.60
C SER A 47 7.21 -1.25 6.59
N ALA A 48 7.53 -1.11 7.88
CA ALA A 48 6.72 -1.58 8.97
C ALA A 48 6.19 -0.36 9.71
N GLU A 49 4.87 -0.31 9.91
CA GLU A 49 4.20 0.82 10.51
C GLU A 49 3.31 0.36 11.66
N ASN A 50 3.17 1.20 12.67
CA ASN A 50 2.18 0.99 13.73
C ASN A 50 1.06 2.00 13.53
N ILE A 51 -0.13 1.51 13.17
CA ILE A 51 -1.28 2.38 12.90
C ILE A 51 -2.14 2.46 14.16
N ASP A 52 -1.86 3.46 14.98
CA ASP A 52 -2.52 3.67 16.28
C ASP A 52 -3.83 4.42 16.18
N SER A 53 -4.05 5.14 15.10
CA SER A 53 -5.20 6.02 14.91
C SER A 53 -5.46 6.18 13.43
N PRO A 54 -6.63 6.71 13.02
CA PRO A 54 -6.86 7.05 11.62
C PRO A 54 -5.77 7.98 11.12
N ILE A 55 -5.14 7.64 10.01
CA ILE A 55 -4.01 8.41 9.49
C ILE A 55 -3.83 8.16 8.00
N LEU A 56 -3.29 9.18 7.33
CA LEU A 56 -2.86 9.08 5.94
C LEU A 56 -1.35 8.86 5.90
N ARG A 57 -0.92 7.85 5.17
CA ARG A 57 0.50 7.60 4.88
C ARG A 57 0.74 7.75 3.40
N LYS A 58 1.75 8.52 3.03
CA LYS A 58 2.15 8.70 1.64
C LYS A 58 3.40 7.90 1.35
N VAL A 59 3.35 7.10 0.29
CA VAL A 59 4.50 6.34 -0.19
C VAL A 59 4.94 6.95 -1.52
N GLN A 60 6.21 7.35 -1.60
CA GLN A 60 6.77 7.88 -2.83
C GLN A 60 7.59 6.81 -3.52
N LEU A 61 7.17 6.42 -4.73
CA LEU A 61 7.96 5.51 -5.55
C LEU A 61 9.15 6.26 -6.13
N GLN A 62 10.25 5.52 -6.33
CA GLN A 62 11.43 6.08 -6.94
C GLN A 62 11.12 6.60 -8.33
N GLN A 63 11.64 7.77 -8.67
CA GLN A 63 11.44 8.36 -9.98
C GLN A 63 11.99 7.45 -11.07
N GLY A 64 11.28 7.40 -12.19
CA GLY A 64 11.67 6.58 -13.32
C GLY A 64 11.12 5.16 -13.29
N LEU A 65 10.50 4.75 -12.18
CA LEU A 65 9.85 3.45 -12.13
C LEU A 65 8.48 3.54 -12.82
N GLY A 66 8.28 2.73 -13.84
CA GLY A 66 6.99 2.58 -14.50
C GLY A 66 6.65 1.13 -14.66
N GLY A 67 5.42 0.84 -15.06
CA GLY A 67 4.94 -0.51 -15.29
C GLY A 67 3.98 -0.99 -14.21
N ASP A 68 3.85 -2.29 -14.08
CA ASP A 68 2.89 -2.93 -13.19
C ASP A 68 3.51 -3.23 -11.84
N PHE A 69 2.76 -2.91 -10.78
CA PHE A 69 3.20 -3.11 -9.40
C PHE A 69 2.16 -3.87 -8.60
N LEU A 70 2.62 -4.52 -7.55
CA LEU A 70 1.80 -5.19 -6.57
C LEU A 70 1.99 -4.51 -5.21
N LEU A 71 0.88 -4.02 -4.64
CA LEU A 71 0.84 -3.50 -3.28
C LEU A 71 0.33 -4.60 -2.36
N GLU A 72 1.06 -4.86 -1.27
CA GLU A 72 0.63 -5.81 -0.25
C GLU A 72 0.70 -5.17 1.11
N ILE A 73 -0.32 -5.39 1.93
CA ILE A 73 -0.35 -4.93 3.32
C ILE A 73 -0.74 -6.11 4.19
N LYS A 74 0.12 -6.44 5.15
CA LYS A 74 -0.08 -7.54 6.09
C LYS A 74 -0.24 -6.99 7.49
N GLY A 75 -1.32 -7.37 8.16
CA GLY A 75 -1.55 -7.02 9.55
C GLY A 75 -1.06 -8.10 10.50
N ALA A 76 -1.08 -7.78 11.82
CA ALA A 76 -0.51 -8.63 12.85
C ALA A 76 -1.23 -9.98 12.99
N ASP A 77 -2.54 -10.00 12.81
CA ASP A 77 -3.37 -11.20 13.05
C ASP A 77 -3.63 -11.99 11.77
N GLY A 78 -2.71 -11.95 10.82
CA GLY A 78 -2.89 -12.62 9.54
C GLY A 78 -3.80 -11.89 8.58
N ALA A 79 -4.25 -10.68 8.92
CA ALA A 79 -5.00 -9.84 7.99
C ALA A 79 -4.11 -9.50 6.81
N TYR A 80 -4.69 -9.51 5.61
CA TYR A 80 -3.94 -9.33 4.40
C TYR A 80 -4.80 -8.66 3.34
N ALA A 81 -4.20 -7.71 2.63
CA ALA A 81 -4.83 -7.08 1.48
C ALA A 81 -3.78 -6.89 0.39
N PHE A 82 -4.19 -7.01 -0.86
CA PHE A 82 -3.31 -6.74 -1.98
C PHE A 82 -4.08 -6.05 -3.10
N GLY A 83 -3.35 -5.32 -3.92
CA GLY A 83 -3.90 -4.70 -5.10
C GLY A 83 -2.82 -4.48 -6.14
N ARG A 84 -3.22 -4.46 -7.41
CA ARG A 84 -2.30 -4.19 -8.51
C ARG A 84 -2.58 -2.82 -9.09
N PHE A 85 -1.53 -2.14 -9.52
CA PHE A 85 -1.66 -0.84 -10.16
C PHE A 85 -0.57 -0.67 -11.20
N THR A 86 -0.81 0.24 -12.13
CA THR A 86 0.12 0.52 -13.23
C THR A 86 0.53 1.99 -13.17
N VAL A 87 1.82 2.24 -13.26
CA VAL A 87 2.40 3.58 -13.35
C VAL A 87 2.86 3.79 -14.79
N HIS A 88 2.35 4.85 -15.41
CA HIS A 88 2.66 5.19 -16.80
C HIS A 88 3.80 6.17 -16.95
#